data_c0dc03a2ab4128bb52e0d8810bae6433
#
_entry.id   c0dc03a2ab4128bb52e0d8810bae6433
#
_cell.length_a   1.000
_cell.length_b   1.000
_cell.length_c   1.000
_cell.angle_alpha   90.00
_cell.angle_beta   90.00
_cell.angle_gamma   90.00
#
_symmetry.space_group_name_H-M   'P 1'
#
loop_
_entity.id
_entity.type
_entity.pdbx_description
1 polymer ?
#
loop_
_entity_poly.entity_id
_entity_poly.type
_entity_poly.pdbx_seq_one_letter_code
_entity_poly.pdbx_strand_id
1 'polypeptide(L)'
;WLKQLFNSFSSFYLHHFLKPRFKHFGKNVMVLNPQHLKVFGENISIDDYATLICAPDKRIDLSAWQTDKISGEINLGKYILISPGTSIRSAECITIGDSTMIASDVVITDSDWHGIYDRTDYVARPLPVTIAKNVWIGERSIILKGTEIGENSIIGAGSVVSGKVPANVVYAGNPAKEIRKLDKEEFKTRESLFTESSTYLLDLLSIEENILKPNSFLGWIKSIFWPK
;
A
#
# COMPACT_ATOMS: atom_id res chain seq x y z
N TRP A 1 1.22 -17.50 23.64
CA TRP A 1 0.85 -16.54 24.67
C TRP A 1 1.39 -15.12 24.37
N LEU A 2 2.69 -14.89 24.26
CA LEU A 2 3.25 -13.57 23.92
C LEU A 2 2.70 -13.03 22.61
N LYS A 3 2.56 -13.88 21.59
CA LYS A 3 1.99 -13.50 20.30
C LYS A 3 0.49 -13.13 20.42
N GLN A 4 -0.28 -13.88 21.18
CA GLN A 4 -1.71 -13.55 21.42
C GLN A 4 -1.84 -12.17 22.08
N LEU A 5 -1.00 -11.87 23.09
CA LEU A 5 -0.94 -10.53 23.68
C LEU A 5 -0.56 -9.46 22.66
N PHE A 6 0.44 -9.74 21.82
CA PHE A 6 0.86 -8.82 20.78
C PHE A 6 -0.24 -8.58 19.73
N ASN A 7 -0.94 -9.65 19.30
CA ASN A 7 -2.05 -9.54 18.36
C ASN A 7 -3.23 -8.76 18.99
N SER A 8 -3.52 -9.00 20.27
CA SER A 8 -4.55 -8.25 21.02
C SER A 8 -4.18 -6.76 21.13
N PHE A 9 -2.91 -6.45 21.42
CA PHE A 9 -2.40 -5.09 21.43
C PHE A 9 -2.46 -4.44 20.05
N SER A 10 -2.05 -5.15 18.99
CA SER A 10 -2.11 -4.66 17.61
C SER A 10 -3.54 -4.35 17.18
N SER A 11 -4.50 -5.22 17.52
CA SER A 11 -5.93 -4.98 17.26
C SER A 11 -6.46 -3.77 18.02
N PHE A 12 -6.14 -3.66 19.31
CA PHE A 12 -6.49 -2.51 20.13
C PHE A 12 -5.91 -1.21 19.54
N TYR A 13 -4.62 -1.22 19.18
CA TYR A 13 -3.94 -0.07 18.58
C TYR A 13 -4.59 0.35 17.25
N LEU A 14 -4.89 -0.62 16.38
CA LEU A 14 -5.56 -0.36 15.11
C LEU A 14 -6.93 0.33 15.35
N HIS A 15 -7.75 -0.22 16.24
CA HIS A 15 -9.12 0.27 16.41
C HIS A 15 -9.20 1.60 17.15
N HIS A 16 -8.34 1.84 18.14
CA HIS A 16 -8.43 3.02 19.00
C HIS A 16 -7.54 4.18 18.53
N PHE A 17 -6.43 3.92 17.86
CA PHE A 17 -5.48 4.97 17.51
C PHE A 17 -5.34 5.20 16.01
N LEU A 18 -5.44 4.16 15.17
CA LEU A 18 -5.25 4.32 13.72
C LEU A 18 -6.57 4.55 12.99
N LYS A 19 -7.56 3.69 13.21
CA LYS A 19 -8.86 3.77 12.51
C LYS A 19 -9.49 5.17 12.61
N PRO A 20 -9.49 5.88 13.76
CA PRO A 20 -10.05 7.22 13.85
C PRO A 20 -9.32 8.30 13.03
N ARG A 21 -8.12 8.00 12.52
CA ARG A 21 -7.35 8.92 11.67
C ARG A 21 -7.75 8.88 10.20
N PHE A 22 -8.56 7.90 9.81
CA PHE A 22 -9.07 7.80 8.45
C PHE A 22 -10.39 8.53 8.33
N LYS A 23 -10.58 9.24 7.20
CA LYS A 23 -11.88 9.81 6.81
C LYS A 23 -12.91 8.69 6.61
N HIS A 24 -12.48 7.59 5.99
CA HIS A 24 -13.25 6.37 5.84
C HIS A 24 -12.34 5.15 6.07
N PHE A 25 -12.84 4.18 6.82
CA PHE A 25 -12.16 2.91 7.07
C PHE A 25 -13.15 1.76 6.85
N GLY A 26 -12.96 1.05 5.74
CA GLY A 26 -13.85 0.00 5.26
C GLY A 26 -13.94 -1.22 6.20
N LYS A 27 -14.82 -2.15 5.82
CA LYS A 27 -15.01 -3.42 6.53
C LYS A 27 -13.89 -4.39 6.13
N ASN A 28 -13.53 -5.28 7.06
CA ASN A 28 -12.56 -6.34 6.83
C ASN A 28 -11.19 -5.84 6.31
N VAL A 29 -10.82 -4.61 6.62
CA VAL A 29 -9.49 -4.09 6.35
C VAL A 29 -8.51 -4.77 7.29
N MET A 30 -7.48 -5.39 6.72
CA MET A 30 -6.42 -6.07 7.46
C MET A 30 -5.15 -5.21 7.48
N VAL A 31 -4.62 -4.92 8.65
CA VAL A 31 -3.34 -4.24 8.83
C VAL A 31 -2.43 -5.11 9.67
N LEU A 32 -1.42 -5.69 9.05
CA LEU A 32 -0.40 -6.47 9.77
C LEU A 32 0.64 -5.50 10.36
N ASN A 33 0.96 -5.67 11.63
CA ASN A 33 1.86 -4.80 12.40
C ASN A 33 1.46 -3.30 12.35
N PRO A 34 0.24 -2.95 12.78
CA PRO A 34 -0.33 -1.60 12.59
C PRO A 34 0.49 -0.49 13.26
N GLN A 35 1.33 -0.77 14.25
CA GLN A 35 2.26 0.18 14.87
C GLN A 35 3.32 0.73 13.89
N HIS A 36 3.48 0.10 12.73
CA HIS A 36 4.37 0.53 11.66
C HIS A 36 3.62 1.15 10.46
N LEU A 37 2.33 1.44 10.62
CA LEU A 37 1.56 2.25 9.68
C LEU A 37 1.55 3.70 10.16
N LYS A 38 2.11 4.61 9.35
CA LYS A 38 2.00 6.05 9.55
C LYS A 38 0.82 6.58 8.75
N VAL A 39 -0.09 7.26 9.43
CA VAL A 39 -1.23 7.98 8.84
C VAL A 39 -1.11 9.44 9.26
N PHE A 40 -0.96 10.34 8.27
CA PHE A 40 -0.82 11.77 8.49
C PHE A 40 -1.82 12.53 7.62
N GLY A 41 -2.59 13.44 8.23
CA GLY A 41 -3.69 14.17 7.61
C GLY A 41 -5.04 13.44 7.77
N GLU A 42 -6.13 14.13 7.45
CA GLU A 42 -7.50 13.68 7.72
C GLU A 42 -8.22 13.11 6.50
N ASN A 43 -7.75 13.44 5.28
CA ASN A 43 -8.39 13.06 4.03
C ASN A 43 -7.83 11.74 3.46
N ILE A 44 -7.79 10.69 4.27
CA ILE A 44 -7.35 9.36 3.84
C ILE A 44 -8.50 8.39 3.99
N SER A 45 -8.91 7.80 2.86
CA SER A 45 -9.98 6.80 2.80
C SER A 45 -9.41 5.46 2.37
N ILE A 46 -9.81 4.39 3.03
CA ILE A 46 -9.50 3.01 2.67
C ILE A 46 -10.79 2.20 2.64
N ASP A 47 -11.03 1.51 1.55
CA ASP A 47 -12.25 0.75 1.33
C ASP A 47 -12.13 -0.72 1.80
N ASP A 48 -13.18 -1.50 1.60
CA ASP A 48 -13.37 -2.84 2.15
C ASP A 48 -12.28 -3.83 1.69
N TYR A 49 -11.93 -4.79 2.55
CA TYR A 49 -11.02 -5.91 2.27
C TYR A 49 -9.60 -5.51 1.85
N ALA A 50 -9.20 -4.28 2.08
CA ALA A 50 -7.83 -3.86 1.84
C ALA A 50 -6.86 -4.58 2.79
N THR A 51 -5.65 -4.88 2.30
CA THR A 51 -4.59 -5.52 3.07
C THR A 51 -3.34 -4.64 3.07
N LEU A 52 -2.90 -4.19 4.24
CA LEU A 52 -1.67 -3.44 4.44
C LEU A 52 -0.69 -4.30 5.24
N ILE A 53 0.48 -4.55 4.67
CA ILE A 53 1.53 -5.33 5.33
C ILE A 53 2.63 -4.38 5.76
N CYS A 54 2.72 -4.09 7.05
CA CYS A 54 3.77 -3.24 7.60
C CYS A 54 4.87 -4.09 8.24
N ALA A 55 6.10 -3.58 8.23
CA ALA A 55 7.25 -4.24 8.84
C ALA A 55 8.03 -3.26 9.73
N PRO A 56 8.73 -3.74 10.77
CA PRO A 56 9.47 -2.87 11.70
C PRO A 56 10.51 -1.98 11.04
N ASP A 57 11.20 -2.51 10.03
CA ASP A 57 12.25 -1.85 9.24
C ASP A 57 11.70 -1.11 8.01
N LYS A 58 10.44 -1.37 7.62
CA LYS A 58 9.81 -0.83 6.42
C LYS A 58 8.37 -0.39 6.70
N ARG A 59 8.21 0.83 7.17
CA ARG A 59 6.89 1.42 7.46
C ARG A 59 6.12 1.71 6.18
N ILE A 60 4.81 1.59 6.23
CA ILE A 60 3.93 2.22 5.24
C ILE A 60 3.66 3.66 5.69
N ASP A 61 3.81 4.62 4.78
CA ASP A 61 3.54 6.05 5.02
C ASP A 61 2.38 6.51 4.11
N LEU A 62 1.25 6.82 4.70
CA LEU A 62 0.11 7.46 4.04
C LEU A 62 0.01 8.90 4.57
N SER A 63 0.35 9.88 3.74
CA SER A 63 0.42 11.30 4.13
C SER A 63 -0.39 12.17 3.18
N ALA A 64 -1.53 12.68 3.65
CA ALA A 64 -2.37 13.67 2.98
C ALA A 64 -2.11 15.05 3.60
N TRP A 65 -1.34 15.87 2.90
CA TRP A 65 -0.91 17.18 3.41
C TRP A 65 -2.00 18.23 3.24
N GLN A 66 -2.19 19.02 4.28
CA GLN A 66 -3.15 20.12 4.31
C GLN A 66 -2.49 21.39 4.79
N THR A 67 -2.65 22.45 4.04
CA THR A 67 -2.25 23.83 4.39
C THR A 67 -3.30 24.79 3.87
N ASP A 68 -3.06 26.08 3.99
CA ASP A 68 -3.87 27.14 3.36
C ASP A 68 -3.88 27.07 1.81
N LYS A 69 -2.90 26.38 1.21
CA LYS A 69 -2.73 26.27 -0.25
C LYS A 69 -3.05 24.91 -0.83
N ILE A 70 -3.02 23.84 -0.05
CA ILE A 70 -3.22 22.47 -0.49
C ILE A 70 -4.18 21.73 0.42
N SER A 71 -4.91 20.77 -0.19
CA SER A 71 -5.76 19.83 0.53
C SER A 71 -5.58 18.45 -0.08
N GLY A 72 -4.52 17.76 0.31
CA GLY A 72 -4.21 16.42 -0.17
C GLY A 72 -5.29 15.42 0.23
N GLU A 73 -5.57 14.49 -0.68
CA GLU A 73 -6.52 13.40 -0.48
C GLU A 73 -5.93 12.08 -0.96
N ILE A 74 -6.16 10.99 -0.23
CA ILE A 74 -5.76 9.63 -0.61
C ILE A 74 -6.98 8.72 -0.55
N ASN A 75 -7.33 8.13 -1.69
CA ASN A 75 -8.46 7.21 -1.82
C ASN A 75 -7.95 5.83 -2.26
N LEU A 76 -8.10 4.85 -1.37
CA LEU A 76 -7.65 3.47 -1.56
C LEU A 76 -8.87 2.57 -1.74
N GLY A 77 -8.97 1.91 -2.90
CA GLY A 77 -10.10 1.05 -3.27
C GLY A 77 -10.16 -0.28 -2.53
N LYS A 78 -11.14 -1.11 -2.91
CA LYS A 78 -11.39 -2.43 -2.32
C LYS A 78 -10.32 -3.43 -2.71
N TYR A 79 -10.10 -4.44 -1.86
CA TYR A 79 -9.23 -5.57 -2.15
C TYR A 79 -7.78 -5.21 -2.50
N ILE A 80 -7.33 -3.99 -2.24
CA ILE A 80 -5.95 -3.59 -2.53
C ILE A 80 -4.96 -4.32 -1.62
N LEU A 81 -3.72 -4.43 -2.09
CA LEU A 81 -2.59 -4.88 -1.30
C LEU A 81 -1.51 -3.81 -1.30
N ILE A 82 -1.07 -3.40 -0.12
CA ILE A 82 0.06 -2.49 0.06
C ILE A 82 1.14 -3.20 0.86
N SER A 83 2.33 -3.35 0.25
CA SER A 83 3.48 -4.04 0.84
C SER A 83 4.38 -3.09 1.63
N PRO A 84 5.31 -3.62 2.45
CA PRO A 84 6.16 -2.83 3.34
C PRO A 84 7.01 -1.78 2.61
N GLY A 85 7.25 -0.64 3.25
CA GLY A 85 8.09 0.44 2.72
C GLY A 85 7.38 1.37 1.73
N THR A 86 6.13 1.08 1.37
CA THR A 86 5.36 1.93 0.46
C THR A 86 5.08 3.30 1.08
N SER A 87 5.32 4.37 0.30
CA SER A 87 5.05 5.76 0.69
C SER A 87 4.10 6.41 -0.32
N ILE A 88 2.93 6.85 0.15
CA ILE A 88 1.91 7.56 -0.63
C ILE A 88 1.74 8.94 -0.03
N ARG A 89 2.12 9.98 -0.79
CA ARG A 89 2.14 11.36 -0.32
C ARG A 89 1.34 12.26 -1.26
N SER A 90 0.28 12.84 -0.74
CA SER A 90 -0.65 13.65 -1.51
C SER A 90 -0.67 15.10 -1.03
N ALA A 91 -0.66 16.02 -2.00
CA ALA A 91 -0.92 17.44 -1.87
C ALA A 91 -2.21 17.87 -2.57
N GLU A 92 -2.74 17.04 -3.50
CA GLU A 92 -3.99 17.24 -4.23
C GLU A 92 -4.88 16.00 -4.12
N CYS A 93 -4.63 14.97 -4.94
CA CYS A 93 -5.44 13.76 -4.91
C CYS A 93 -4.68 12.55 -5.47
N ILE A 94 -4.64 11.45 -4.72
CA ILE A 94 -4.16 10.16 -5.19
C ILE A 94 -5.29 9.15 -5.06
N THR A 95 -5.71 8.59 -6.19
CA THR A 95 -6.76 7.55 -6.24
C THR A 95 -6.17 6.24 -6.73
N ILE A 96 -6.39 5.16 -5.98
CA ILE A 96 -5.92 3.82 -6.31
C ILE A 96 -7.13 2.89 -6.37
N GLY A 97 -7.39 2.34 -7.55
CA GLY A 97 -8.54 1.50 -7.84
C GLY A 97 -8.47 0.10 -7.22
N ASP A 98 -9.62 -0.57 -7.24
CA ASP A 98 -9.86 -1.86 -6.63
C ASP A 98 -8.87 -2.93 -7.11
N SER A 99 -8.57 -3.90 -6.26
CA SER A 99 -7.71 -5.06 -6.55
C SER A 99 -6.27 -4.71 -6.94
N THR A 100 -5.86 -3.45 -6.85
CA THR A 100 -4.49 -3.03 -7.15
C THR A 100 -3.51 -3.57 -6.13
N MET A 101 -2.36 -4.04 -6.62
CA MET A 101 -1.26 -4.56 -5.80
C MET A 101 -0.06 -3.64 -5.89
N ILE A 102 0.43 -3.21 -4.74
CA ILE A 102 1.60 -2.36 -4.60
C ILE A 102 2.68 -3.13 -3.87
N ALA A 103 3.76 -3.42 -4.57
CA ALA A 103 4.92 -4.13 -4.02
C ALA A 103 5.72 -3.24 -3.05
N SER A 104 6.77 -3.81 -2.45
CA SER A 104 7.56 -3.12 -1.43
C SER A 104 8.31 -1.89 -1.98
N ASP A 105 8.52 -0.92 -1.09
CA ASP A 105 9.34 0.27 -1.35
C ASP A 105 8.85 1.14 -2.53
N VAL A 106 7.57 1.08 -2.87
CA VAL A 106 6.97 1.92 -3.91
C VAL A 106 6.74 3.34 -3.36
N VAL A 107 7.03 4.34 -4.18
CA VAL A 107 6.75 5.75 -3.88
C VAL A 107 5.70 6.28 -4.85
N ILE A 108 4.63 6.86 -4.33
CA ILE A 108 3.59 7.54 -5.11
C ILE A 108 3.46 8.96 -4.58
N THR A 109 3.60 9.95 -5.46
CA THR A 109 3.48 11.36 -5.09
C THR A 109 2.80 12.17 -6.19
N ASP A 110 1.93 13.07 -5.81
CA ASP A 110 1.23 13.99 -6.70
C ASP A 110 1.83 15.41 -6.71
N SER A 111 3.00 15.60 -6.07
CA SER A 111 3.66 16.89 -5.98
C SER A 111 5.18 16.78 -6.03
N ASP A 112 5.83 17.83 -6.56
CA ASP A 112 7.30 17.99 -6.50
C ASP A 112 7.77 18.59 -5.16
N TRP A 113 6.85 19.10 -4.34
CA TRP A 113 7.05 19.69 -3.01
C TRP A 113 7.86 20.99 -3.01
N HIS A 114 8.44 21.40 -4.14
CA HIS A 114 9.15 22.68 -4.31
C HIS A 114 9.01 23.21 -5.74
N GLY A 115 9.04 24.53 -5.89
CA GLY A 115 9.05 25.18 -7.18
C GLY A 115 10.34 24.92 -7.95
N ILE A 116 10.23 24.81 -9.28
CA ILE A 116 11.40 24.57 -10.14
C ILE A 116 12.34 25.79 -10.15
N TYR A 117 11.79 26.99 -10.16
CA TYR A 117 12.54 28.25 -10.17
C TYR A 117 12.62 28.91 -8.79
N ASP A 118 11.56 28.82 -8.01
CA ASP A 118 11.49 29.29 -6.64
C ASP A 118 11.44 28.12 -5.67
N ARG A 119 12.56 27.81 -5.02
CA ARG A 119 12.67 26.70 -4.05
C ARG A 119 11.97 27.00 -2.73
N THR A 120 11.57 28.25 -2.49
CA THR A 120 10.80 28.64 -1.32
C THR A 120 9.30 28.37 -1.50
N ASP A 121 8.84 28.19 -2.74
CA ASP A 121 7.50 27.71 -3.03
C ASP A 121 7.39 26.20 -2.72
N TYR A 122 6.95 25.90 -1.50
CA TYR A 122 6.81 24.52 -1.01
C TYR A 122 5.56 23.80 -1.52
N VAL A 123 4.84 24.40 -2.44
CA VAL A 123 3.58 23.83 -3.02
C VAL A 123 3.57 23.99 -4.53
N ALA A 124 4.60 23.51 -5.18
CA ALA A 124 4.72 23.63 -6.62
C ALA A 124 3.75 22.70 -7.37
N ARG A 125 2.63 23.25 -7.80
CA ARG A 125 1.66 22.71 -8.78
C ARG A 125 1.47 21.18 -8.66
N PRO A 126 0.78 20.69 -7.64
CA PRO A 126 0.41 19.29 -7.57
C PRO A 126 -0.45 18.93 -8.79
N LEU A 127 -0.37 17.67 -9.21
CA LEU A 127 -1.20 17.10 -10.27
C LEU A 127 -1.67 15.72 -9.79
N PRO A 128 -2.98 15.43 -9.85
CA PRO A 128 -3.51 14.21 -9.30
C PRO A 128 -2.87 12.97 -9.91
N VAL A 129 -2.80 11.89 -9.15
CA VAL A 129 -2.39 10.57 -9.61
C VAL A 129 -3.60 9.65 -9.58
N THR A 130 -3.86 9.00 -10.71
CA THR A 130 -4.96 8.04 -10.84
C THR A 130 -4.42 6.69 -11.27
N ILE A 131 -4.63 5.69 -10.45
CA ILE A 131 -4.29 4.30 -10.73
C ILE A 131 -5.61 3.53 -10.82
N ALA A 132 -5.90 2.96 -11.99
CA ALA A 132 -7.14 2.22 -12.22
C ALA A 132 -7.14 0.87 -11.47
N LYS A 133 -8.22 0.10 -11.64
CA LYS A 133 -8.37 -1.20 -10.99
C LYS A 133 -7.39 -2.25 -11.52
N ASN A 134 -7.07 -3.23 -10.67
CA ASN A 134 -6.27 -4.40 -11.00
C ASN A 134 -4.88 -4.07 -11.58
N VAL A 135 -4.27 -2.99 -11.13
CA VAL A 135 -2.89 -2.62 -11.51
C VAL A 135 -1.90 -3.33 -10.58
N TRP A 136 -0.80 -3.79 -11.13
CA TRP A 136 0.31 -4.30 -10.33
C TRP A 136 1.52 -3.37 -10.45
N ILE A 137 1.91 -2.74 -9.32
CA ILE A 137 3.08 -1.86 -9.25
C ILE A 137 4.24 -2.65 -8.65
N GLY A 138 5.28 -2.86 -9.46
CA GLY A 138 6.49 -3.57 -9.08
C GLY A 138 7.32 -2.84 -8.04
N GLU A 139 8.14 -3.60 -7.33
CA GLU A 139 8.98 -3.15 -6.21
C GLU A 139 9.87 -1.95 -6.60
N ARG A 140 10.03 -1.00 -5.68
CA ARG A 140 10.87 0.21 -5.83
C ARG A 140 10.50 1.10 -7.02
N SER A 141 9.28 1.00 -7.52
CA SER A 141 8.81 1.93 -8.55
C SER A 141 8.44 3.28 -7.95
N ILE A 142 8.57 4.32 -8.76
CA ILE A 142 8.23 5.70 -8.40
C ILE A 142 7.14 6.18 -9.36
N ILE A 143 5.99 6.54 -8.81
CA ILE A 143 4.86 7.11 -9.56
C ILE A 143 4.80 8.59 -9.27
N LEU A 144 5.02 9.39 -10.31
CA LEU A 144 5.13 10.85 -10.22
C LEU A 144 3.77 11.52 -10.44
N LYS A 145 3.69 12.79 -10.07
CA LYS A 145 2.51 13.64 -10.24
C LYS A 145 1.97 13.61 -11.68
N GLY A 146 0.65 13.71 -11.81
CA GLY A 146 -0.04 13.71 -13.11
C GLY A 146 -0.03 12.36 -13.82
N THR A 147 0.34 11.27 -13.13
CA THR A 147 0.33 9.92 -13.71
C THR A 147 -1.08 9.35 -13.72
N GLU A 148 -1.49 8.82 -14.87
CA GLU A 148 -2.73 8.04 -15.04
C GLU A 148 -2.33 6.62 -15.49
N ILE A 149 -2.62 5.59 -14.70
CA ILE A 149 -2.34 4.20 -15.05
C ILE A 149 -3.65 3.48 -15.37
N GLY A 150 -3.75 2.97 -16.60
CA GLY A 150 -4.91 2.21 -17.06
C GLY A 150 -5.03 0.85 -16.40
N GLU A 151 -6.25 0.31 -16.40
CA GLU A 151 -6.61 -0.95 -15.75
C GLU A 151 -5.79 -2.16 -16.24
N ASN A 152 -5.60 -3.15 -15.38
CA ASN A 152 -4.88 -4.40 -15.62
C ASN A 152 -3.40 -4.22 -16.01
N SER A 153 -2.84 -3.00 -15.93
CA SER A 153 -1.46 -2.77 -16.33
C SER A 153 -0.47 -3.19 -15.24
N ILE A 154 0.72 -3.55 -15.67
CA ILE A 154 1.82 -3.96 -14.80
C ILE A 154 2.94 -2.93 -14.94
N ILE A 155 3.34 -2.33 -13.84
CA ILE A 155 4.53 -1.50 -13.75
C ILE A 155 5.71 -2.36 -13.30
N GLY A 156 6.73 -2.48 -14.12
CA GLY A 156 7.93 -3.26 -13.80
C GLY A 156 8.69 -2.67 -12.61
N ALA A 157 9.37 -3.53 -11.84
CA ALA A 157 10.14 -3.10 -10.67
C ALA A 157 11.20 -2.04 -11.02
N GLY A 158 11.44 -1.08 -10.11
CA GLY A 158 12.43 -0.01 -10.28
C GLY A 158 12.07 1.03 -11.34
N SER A 159 10.82 1.08 -11.81
CA SER A 159 10.38 2.00 -12.85
C SER A 159 10.10 3.40 -12.31
N VAL A 160 10.35 4.42 -13.13
CA VAL A 160 9.94 5.81 -12.88
C VAL A 160 8.87 6.19 -13.90
N VAL A 161 7.63 6.34 -13.41
CA VAL A 161 6.43 6.51 -14.23
C VAL A 161 5.92 7.93 -14.14
N SER A 162 5.66 8.55 -15.30
CA SER A 162 5.00 9.85 -15.42
C SER A 162 4.08 9.85 -16.64
N GLY A 163 3.00 10.65 -16.59
CA GLY A 163 2.03 10.78 -17.67
C GLY A 163 1.10 9.57 -17.80
N LYS A 164 0.65 9.26 -19.02
CA LYS A 164 -0.39 8.25 -19.27
C LYS A 164 0.18 6.89 -19.60
N VAL A 165 -0.22 5.89 -18.86
CA VAL A 165 0.04 4.47 -19.10
C VAL A 165 -1.25 3.84 -19.62
N PRO A 166 -1.28 3.26 -20.82
CA PRO A 166 -2.47 2.59 -21.34
C PRO A 166 -2.92 1.42 -20.46
N ALA A 167 -4.16 1.00 -20.62
CA ALA A 167 -4.66 -0.22 -19.99
C ALA A 167 -4.06 -1.48 -20.66
N ASN A 168 -3.98 -2.59 -19.90
CA ASN A 168 -3.55 -3.89 -20.39
C ASN A 168 -2.14 -3.90 -20.99
N VAL A 169 -1.18 -3.24 -20.35
CA VAL A 169 0.22 -3.22 -20.80
C VAL A 169 1.19 -3.58 -19.66
N VAL A 170 2.38 -4.04 -20.04
CA VAL A 170 3.57 -4.00 -19.19
C VAL A 170 4.35 -2.74 -19.53
N TYR A 171 4.59 -1.91 -18.53
CA TYR A 171 5.24 -0.62 -18.65
C TYR A 171 6.42 -0.55 -17.68
N ALA A 172 7.64 -0.30 -18.15
CA ALA A 172 8.81 -0.40 -17.28
C ALA A 172 9.98 0.48 -17.72
N GLY A 173 10.91 0.73 -16.81
CA GLY A 173 12.17 1.46 -17.03
C GLY A 173 12.21 2.84 -16.38
N ASN A 174 13.29 3.59 -16.62
CA ASN A 174 13.49 4.98 -16.16
C ASN A 174 14.06 5.84 -17.31
N PRO A 175 13.25 6.73 -17.93
CA PRO A 175 11.79 6.82 -17.77
C PRO A 175 11.08 5.56 -18.27
N ALA A 176 9.96 5.21 -17.63
CA ALA A 176 9.19 4.03 -18.00
C ALA A 176 8.57 4.17 -19.39
N LYS A 177 8.48 3.05 -20.12
CA LYS A 177 7.86 2.95 -21.46
C LYS A 177 7.10 1.64 -21.60
N GLU A 178 6.21 1.57 -22.59
CA GLU A 178 5.52 0.33 -22.93
C GLU A 178 6.52 -0.73 -23.39
N ILE A 179 6.51 -1.88 -22.74
CA ILE A 179 7.34 -3.04 -23.09
C ILE A 179 6.55 -4.00 -23.98
N ARG A 180 5.30 -4.27 -23.60
CA ARG A 180 4.38 -5.12 -24.38
C ARG A 180 2.94 -4.92 -23.94
N LYS A 181 2.00 -5.28 -24.79
CA LYS A 181 0.59 -5.41 -24.45
C LYS A 181 0.34 -6.74 -23.74
N LEU A 182 -0.63 -6.75 -22.85
CA LEU A 182 -1.14 -7.99 -22.25
C LEU A 182 -2.21 -8.55 -23.18
N ASP A 183 -2.15 -9.86 -23.45
CA ASP A 183 -3.19 -10.54 -24.20
C ASP A 183 -4.48 -10.52 -23.38
N LYS A 184 -5.61 -10.35 -24.07
CA LYS A 184 -6.94 -10.26 -23.45
C LYS A 184 -7.42 -11.62 -23.02
N GLU A 185 -6.93 -12.11 -21.92
CA GLU A 185 -7.54 -13.24 -21.22
C GLU A 185 -8.23 -12.72 -19.95
N GLU A 186 -9.08 -13.53 -19.34
CA GLU A 186 -9.76 -13.18 -18.10
C GLU A 186 -8.73 -12.93 -16.99
N PHE A 187 -8.77 -11.73 -16.42
CA PHE A 187 -7.94 -11.42 -15.26
C PHE A 187 -8.62 -11.92 -13.99
N LYS A 188 -7.98 -12.82 -13.26
CA LYS A 188 -8.34 -13.04 -11.86
C LYS A 188 -7.80 -11.90 -11.02
N THR A 189 -8.69 -11.18 -10.37
CA THR A 189 -8.35 -10.06 -9.49
C THR A 189 -8.23 -10.52 -8.04
N ARG A 190 -7.68 -9.68 -7.16
CA ARG A 190 -7.63 -9.98 -5.72
C ARG A 190 -9.01 -10.17 -5.09
N GLU A 191 -10.06 -9.60 -5.66
CA GLU A 191 -11.44 -9.81 -5.21
C GLU A 191 -11.79 -11.29 -5.12
N SER A 192 -11.35 -12.11 -6.08
CA SER A 192 -11.62 -13.55 -6.09
C SER A 192 -11.09 -14.30 -4.86
N LEU A 193 -10.03 -13.79 -4.23
CA LEU A 193 -9.50 -14.36 -2.99
C LEU A 193 -10.47 -14.25 -1.80
N PHE A 194 -11.37 -13.28 -1.84
CA PHE A 194 -12.33 -13.00 -0.77
C PHE A 194 -13.74 -13.49 -1.10
N THR A 195 -14.06 -13.66 -2.38
CA THR A 195 -15.39 -14.10 -2.84
C THR A 195 -15.45 -15.59 -3.16
N GLU A 196 -14.38 -16.17 -3.74
CA GLU A 196 -14.32 -17.58 -4.15
C GLU A 196 -13.72 -18.48 -3.06
N SER A 197 -12.86 -17.95 -2.19
CA SER A 197 -12.20 -18.69 -1.10
C SER A 197 -12.51 -18.08 0.24
N SER A 198 -13.42 -18.70 1.00
CA SER A 198 -13.67 -18.34 2.39
C SER A 198 -12.46 -18.60 3.30
N THR A 199 -11.44 -19.30 2.80
CA THR A 199 -10.28 -19.77 3.59
C THR A 199 -9.05 -18.87 3.43
N TYR A 200 -8.97 -17.99 2.42
CA TYR A 200 -7.76 -17.21 2.15
C TYR A 200 -7.19 -16.46 3.37
N LEU A 201 -8.05 -15.78 4.12
CA LEU A 201 -7.63 -15.10 5.35
C LEU A 201 -7.20 -16.09 6.44
N LEU A 202 -7.92 -17.23 6.54
CA LEU A 202 -7.57 -18.30 7.48
C LEU A 202 -6.26 -18.97 7.08
N ASP A 203 -6.00 -19.15 5.79
CA ASP A 203 -4.76 -19.71 5.26
C ASP A 203 -3.56 -18.80 5.54
N LEU A 204 -3.69 -17.49 5.34
CA LEU A 204 -2.65 -16.52 5.71
C LEU A 204 -2.35 -16.55 7.22
N LEU A 205 -3.36 -16.58 8.06
CA LEU A 205 -3.20 -16.67 9.51
C LEU A 205 -2.60 -18.03 9.91
N SER A 206 -2.99 -19.11 9.23
CA SER A 206 -2.49 -20.46 9.50
C SER A 206 -1.02 -20.62 9.10
N ILE A 207 -0.56 -19.97 8.02
CA ILE A 207 0.85 -19.95 7.63
C ILE A 207 1.67 -19.35 8.77
N GLU A 208 1.23 -18.21 9.31
CA GLU A 208 1.91 -17.58 10.44
C GLU A 208 1.88 -18.47 11.69
N GLU A 209 0.74 -19.09 12.01
CA GLU A 209 0.63 -20.01 13.14
C GLU A 209 1.54 -21.23 12.97
N ASN A 210 1.61 -21.81 11.78
CA ASN A 210 2.45 -22.99 11.49
C ASN A 210 3.94 -22.66 11.58
N ILE A 211 4.37 -21.51 11.09
CA ILE A 211 5.76 -21.03 11.23
C ILE A 211 6.13 -20.84 12.71
N LEU A 212 5.19 -20.44 13.54
CA LEU A 212 5.42 -20.12 14.94
C LEU A 212 5.11 -21.27 15.92
N LYS A 213 4.53 -22.38 15.45
CA LYS A 213 4.29 -23.58 16.29
C LYS A 213 5.51 -24.05 17.09
N PRO A 214 6.74 -24.02 16.54
CA PRO A 214 7.95 -24.38 17.31
C PRO A 214 8.32 -23.35 18.40
N ASN A 215 7.79 -22.14 18.36
CA ASN A 215 8.10 -21.06 19.30
C ASN A 215 7.27 -21.18 20.59
N SER A 216 7.53 -22.23 21.36
CA SER A 216 7.02 -22.34 22.72
C SER A 216 7.84 -21.47 23.68
N PHE A 217 7.27 -21.10 24.84
CA PHE A 217 8.02 -20.40 25.89
C PHE A 217 9.29 -21.18 26.31
N LEU A 218 9.20 -22.49 26.42
CA LEU A 218 10.34 -23.35 26.70
C LEU A 218 11.35 -23.39 25.55
N GLY A 219 10.88 -23.38 24.30
CA GLY A 219 11.72 -23.26 23.10
C GLY A 219 12.48 -21.94 23.07
N TRP A 220 11.84 -20.84 23.44
CA TRP A 220 12.45 -19.53 23.55
C TRP A 220 13.51 -19.48 24.66
N ILE A 221 13.22 -19.98 25.86
CA ILE A 221 14.20 -20.11 26.94
C ILE A 221 15.39 -20.94 26.46
N LYS A 222 15.13 -22.09 25.80
CA LYS A 222 16.17 -22.96 25.28
C LYS A 222 17.06 -22.27 24.25
N SER A 223 16.50 -21.39 23.40
CA SER A 223 17.29 -20.63 22.40
C SER A 223 18.19 -19.56 23.01
N ILE A 224 17.84 -19.03 24.19
CA ILE A 224 18.69 -18.08 24.93
C ILE A 224 19.89 -18.80 25.57
N PHE A 225 19.67 -19.97 26.17
CA PHE A 225 20.71 -20.67 26.91
C PHE A 225 21.49 -21.69 26.07
N TRP A 226 20.92 -22.12 24.94
CA TRP A 226 21.55 -23.05 23.99
C TRP A 226 21.28 -22.58 22.55
N PRO A 227 21.90 -21.48 22.12
CA PRO A 227 21.86 -21.09 20.70
C PRO A 227 22.52 -22.20 19.86
N LYS A 228 21.83 -22.59 18.74
CA LYS A 228 22.38 -23.54 17.77
C LYS A 228 23.49 -22.92 16.96
#